data_9bc00434f6ffae51898dc23d90fde1a6
#
_entry.id   9bc00434f6ffae51898dc23d90fde1a6
#
_cell.length_a   1.000
_cell.length_b   1.000
_cell.length_c   1.000
_cell.angle_alpha   90.00
_cell.angle_beta   90.00
_cell.angle_gamma   90.00
#
_symmetry.space_group_name_H-M   'P 1'
#
loop_
_entity.id
_entity.type
_entity.pdbx_description
1 polymer ?
#
loop_
_entity_poly.entity_id
_entity_poly.type
_entity_poly.pdbx_seq_one_letter_code
_entity_poly.pdbx_strand_id
1 'polypeptide(L)'
;MNLSLRLPFHKRFLAWGVLFSAGLSTSMAQVSESNILVFEHFTNASCAPCAQQNPTFQGLMRSNPGKATAVRHHVSWPGLDSMYLANTVDPTVRVNYYGISGVPALRLGRHALSTGMGQSTLETWYNVTPANWIYDLDTRLIGVGDPQVPDSVEITGSVYSLATPDSTNRLVLFLAEDSIYYPPPGQPGGGLPGNNGEKLFPMVLRKMLPDTNGITVGSGAVPTTIGFKYLLGNRWRIQHLYLTGFVQNTVTKQVHKGFKLQLGNSIHTSVEDEALNSNPLKVYPNPTSESCILEIPSKAAMSNAEWTIQLTALQRRTTQILANQITFHGANKVELDLSNLSEGLYQLTISSTQARTTYSHKIFKTNL
;
A
#
# COMPACT_ATOMS: atom_id res chain seq x y z
N MET A 1 35.46 70.52 51.29
CA MET A 1 34.07 70.17 50.95
C MET A 1 34.12 69.57 49.53
N ASN A 2 34.28 68.26 49.40
CA ASN A 2 34.33 67.59 48.14
C ASN A 2 33.12 66.62 48.04
N LEU A 3 32.19 66.93 47.16
CA LEU A 3 31.05 66.10 46.87
C LEU A 3 31.37 65.21 45.67
N SER A 4 31.49 63.92 45.88
CA SER A 4 31.70 62.95 44.80
C SER A 4 30.34 62.30 44.46
N LEU A 5 29.85 62.57 43.25
CA LEU A 5 28.69 61.94 42.70
C LEU A 5 29.09 60.60 42.10
N ARG A 6 28.52 59.49 42.60
CA ARG A 6 28.63 58.16 41.98
C ARG A 6 27.39 57.91 41.08
N LEU A 7 27.66 57.69 39.79
CA LEU A 7 26.67 57.26 38.83
C LEU A 7 26.52 55.73 38.92
N PRO A 8 25.30 55.18 38.79
CA PRO A 8 25.08 53.72 38.85
C PRO A 8 25.42 53.10 37.52
N PHE A 9 26.14 51.98 37.55
CA PHE A 9 26.46 51.12 36.45
C PHE A 9 25.17 50.36 36.02
N HIS A 10 24.69 50.62 34.81
CA HIS A 10 23.67 49.80 34.18
C HIS A 10 24.31 48.53 33.62
N LYS A 11 24.03 47.39 34.23
CA LYS A 11 24.32 46.07 33.67
C LYS A 11 23.43 45.83 32.45
N ARG A 12 24.00 45.92 31.27
CA ARG A 12 23.34 45.42 30.03
C ARG A 12 23.38 43.89 30.06
N PHE A 13 22.24 43.26 30.32
CA PHE A 13 22.01 41.85 30.04
C PHE A 13 21.93 41.68 28.53
N LEU A 14 22.94 41.09 27.90
CA LEU A 14 22.82 40.51 26.57
C LEU A 14 21.98 39.24 26.71
N ALA A 15 20.72 39.32 26.31
CA ALA A 15 19.91 38.15 26.09
C ALA A 15 20.39 37.44 24.80
N TRP A 16 21.09 36.33 24.97
CA TRP A 16 21.33 35.38 23.87
C TRP A 16 20.02 34.72 23.55
N GLY A 17 19.39 35.18 22.49
CA GLY A 17 18.28 34.49 21.87
C GLY A 17 18.77 33.18 21.24
N VAL A 18 18.54 32.07 21.91
CA VAL A 18 18.65 30.73 21.29
C VAL A 18 17.52 30.63 20.29
N LEU A 19 17.83 30.85 19.02
CA LEU A 19 16.97 30.48 17.89
C LEU A 19 16.87 28.95 17.88
N PHE A 20 15.81 28.44 18.51
CA PHE A 20 15.35 27.08 18.28
C PHE A 20 14.85 27.03 16.84
N SER A 21 15.69 26.61 15.91
CA SER A 21 15.26 26.17 14.61
C SER A 21 14.44 24.90 14.83
N ALA A 22 13.12 25.05 14.94
CA ALA A 22 12.20 23.94 14.80
C ALA A 22 12.41 23.40 13.38
N GLY A 23 13.25 22.37 13.26
CA GLY A 23 13.33 21.56 12.07
C GLY A 23 11.94 21.01 11.83
N LEU A 24 11.23 21.54 10.84
CA LEU A 24 10.08 20.86 10.26
C LEU A 24 10.61 19.53 9.69
N SER A 25 10.60 18.50 10.53
CA SER A 25 10.62 17.14 10.05
C SER A 25 9.31 16.98 9.26
N THR A 26 9.37 17.18 7.95
CA THR A 26 8.32 16.69 7.06
C THR A 26 8.32 15.18 7.24
N SER A 27 7.50 14.70 8.14
CA SER A 27 7.11 13.30 8.19
C SER A 27 6.51 13.02 6.83
N MET A 28 7.27 12.37 5.96
CA MET A 28 6.74 11.80 4.74
C MET A 28 5.68 10.82 5.22
N ALA A 29 4.42 11.21 5.10
CA ALA A 29 3.30 10.34 5.38
C ALA A 29 3.54 9.06 4.58
N GLN A 30 3.66 7.94 5.27
CA GLN A 30 3.80 6.62 4.66
C GLN A 30 2.49 6.33 3.94
N VAL A 31 2.52 6.41 2.62
CA VAL A 31 1.32 6.32 1.79
C VAL A 31 1.09 4.87 1.44
N SER A 32 0.08 4.26 2.03
CA SER A 32 -0.57 3.09 1.47
C SER A 32 -1.61 3.58 0.45
N GLU A 33 -1.50 3.14 -0.79
CA GLU A 33 -2.40 3.52 -1.87
C GLU A 33 -3.22 2.30 -2.29
N SER A 34 -4.53 2.41 -2.27
CA SER A 34 -5.46 1.36 -2.71
C SER A 34 -6.36 1.84 -3.84
N ASN A 35 -6.99 0.91 -4.54
CA ASN A 35 -7.85 1.19 -5.69
C ASN A 35 -7.14 1.97 -6.80
N ILE A 36 -5.86 1.69 -7.01
CA ILE A 36 -5.01 2.34 -8.00
C ILE A 36 -4.79 1.46 -9.22
N LEU A 37 -4.41 2.07 -10.33
CA LEU A 37 -3.87 1.36 -11.47
C LEU A 37 -2.45 0.91 -11.17
N VAL A 38 -2.15 -0.37 -11.41
CA VAL A 38 -0.78 -0.89 -11.33
C VAL A 38 -0.34 -1.30 -12.73
N PHE A 39 0.51 -0.48 -13.33
CA PHE A 39 1.08 -0.75 -14.64
C PHE A 39 2.28 -1.67 -14.54
N GLU A 40 2.47 -2.50 -15.55
CA GLU A 40 3.72 -3.24 -15.78
C GLU A 40 4.48 -2.59 -16.91
N HIS A 41 5.63 -2.02 -16.60
CA HIS A 41 6.47 -1.29 -17.54
C HIS A 41 7.75 -2.06 -17.82
N PHE A 42 7.92 -2.50 -19.07
CA PHE A 42 9.09 -3.24 -19.53
C PHE A 42 10.12 -2.28 -20.10
N THR A 43 11.34 -2.36 -19.63
CA THR A 43 12.42 -1.40 -19.94
C THR A 43 13.79 -2.07 -19.89
N ASN A 44 14.84 -1.35 -20.29
CA ASN A 44 16.22 -1.80 -20.16
C ASN A 44 17.15 -0.58 -20.07
N ALA A 45 18.14 -0.64 -19.20
CA ALA A 45 19.09 0.44 -18.94
C ALA A 45 20.08 0.70 -20.09
N SER A 46 20.04 -0.10 -21.17
CA SER A 46 20.80 0.11 -22.41
C SER A 46 19.90 0.44 -23.61
N CYS A 47 18.61 0.64 -23.39
CA CYS A 47 17.64 0.95 -24.41
C CYS A 47 17.54 2.47 -24.60
N ALA A 48 18.00 3.00 -25.72
CA ALA A 48 17.96 4.43 -26.00
C ALA A 48 16.52 5.01 -26.08
N PRO A 49 15.52 4.38 -26.74
CA PRO A 49 14.14 4.84 -26.69
C PRO A 49 13.56 4.83 -25.27
N CYS A 50 13.99 3.90 -24.40
CA CYS A 50 13.56 3.87 -23.00
C CYS A 50 14.02 5.13 -22.28
N ALA A 51 15.29 5.52 -22.39
CA ALA A 51 15.81 6.72 -21.74
C ALA A 51 15.06 8.00 -22.18
N GLN A 52 14.53 8.04 -23.41
CA GLN A 52 13.75 9.16 -23.90
C GLN A 52 12.32 9.19 -23.33
N GLN A 53 11.69 8.04 -23.19
CA GLN A 53 10.26 7.95 -22.81
C GLN A 53 10.03 7.77 -21.30
N ASN A 54 10.94 7.10 -20.61
CA ASN A 54 10.83 6.80 -19.17
C ASN A 54 10.62 8.04 -18.30
N PRO A 55 11.29 9.19 -18.53
CA PRO A 55 11.07 10.40 -17.73
C PRO A 55 9.63 10.93 -17.81
N THR A 56 9.03 10.93 -19.00
CA THR A 56 7.63 11.37 -19.21
C THR A 56 6.65 10.46 -18.45
N PHE A 57 6.78 9.15 -18.62
CA PHE A 57 5.95 8.18 -17.91
C PHE A 57 6.14 8.26 -16.40
N GLN A 58 7.38 8.41 -15.93
CA GLN A 58 7.69 8.58 -14.52
C GLN A 58 7.08 9.86 -13.95
N GLY A 59 7.12 10.97 -14.71
CA GLY A 59 6.46 12.22 -14.34
C GLY A 59 4.96 12.04 -14.15
N LEU A 60 4.30 11.32 -15.09
CA LEU A 60 2.88 11.00 -14.98
C LEU A 60 2.55 10.20 -13.72
N MET A 61 3.34 9.17 -13.38
CA MET A 61 3.14 8.38 -12.16
C MET A 61 3.31 9.23 -10.89
N ARG A 62 4.35 10.08 -10.85
CA ARG A 62 4.61 10.97 -9.70
C ARG A 62 3.52 12.03 -9.50
N SER A 63 2.90 12.49 -10.57
CA SER A 63 1.82 13.48 -10.50
C SER A 63 0.47 12.88 -10.14
N ASN A 64 0.36 11.56 -10.06
CA ASN A 64 -0.87 10.84 -9.78
C ASN A 64 -0.73 9.81 -8.63
N PRO A 65 -0.14 10.20 -7.48
CA PRO A 65 -0.19 9.36 -6.31
C PRO A 65 -1.65 9.10 -5.94
N GLY A 66 -1.97 7.92 -5.43
CA GLY A 66 -3.34 7.52 -5.13
C GLY A 66 -4.21 7.13 -6.33
N LYS A 67 -3.73 7.31 -7.59
CA LYS A 67 -4.42 6.82 -8.79
C LYS A 67 -3.64 5.75 -9.54
N ALA A 68 -2.31 5.82 -9.54
CA ALA A 68 -1.50 4.92 -10.35
C ALA A 68 -0.09 4.72 -9.81
N THR A 69 0.43 3.53 -10.06
CA THR A 69 1.86 3.18 -9.89
C THR A 69 2.29 2.28 -11.04
N ALA A 70 3.60 2.01 -11.14
CA ALA A 70 4.12 1.09 -12.13
C ALA A 70 5.23 0.23 -11.55
N VAL A 71 5.22 -1.07 -11.85
CA VAL A 71 6.34 -1.97 -11.59
C VAL A 71 7.20 -2.04 -12.84
N ARG A 72 8.52 -1.83 -12.71
CA ARG A 72 9.46 -1.87 -13.81
C ARG A 72 10.13 -3.22 -13.92
N HIS A 73 9.83 -3.90 -15.01
CA HIS A 73 10.43 -5.16 -15.41
C HIS A 73 11.62 -4.85 -16.33
N HIS A 74 12.84 -4.95 -15.80
CA HIS A 74 14.04 -4.84 -16.61
C HIS A 74 14.23 -6.13 -17.39
N VAL A 75 14.59 -6.03 -18.68
CA VAL A 75 14.69 -7.17 -19.60
C VAL A 75 16.13 -7.37 -20.10
N SER A 76 16.42 -8.53 -20.73
CA SER A 76 17.78 -8.91 -21.17
C SER A 76 18.28 -8.16 -22.41
N TRP A 77 17.41 -7.45 -23.12
CA TRP A 77 17.75 -6.74 -24.36
C TRP A 77 17.33 -5.27 -24.29
N PRO A 78 17.94 -4.39 -25.12
CA PRO A 78 18.90 -4.64 -26.20
C PRO A 78 20.35 -4.74 -25.71
N GLY A 79 20.66 -4.58 -24.43
CA GLY A 79 22.01 -4.61 -23.92
C GLY A 79 22.10 -4.89 -22.42
N LEU A 80 23.29 -4.65 -21.85
CA LEU A 80 23.53 -4.86 -20.43
C LEU A 80 22.53 -4.08 -19.57
N ASP A 81 22.00 -4.75 -18.54
CA ASP A 81 21.12 -4.14 -17.56
C ASP A 81 21.36 -4.77 -16.19
N SER A 82 21.90 -4.00 -15.26
CA SER A 82 22.27 -4.46 -13.93
C SER A 82 21.04 -4.88 -13.10
N MET A 83 19.88 -4.26 -13.33
CA MET A 83 18.64 -4.63 -12.65
C MET A 83 18.10 -5.98 -13.17
N TYR A 84 18.19 -6.22 -14.48
CA TYR A 84 17.87 -7.53 -15.05
C TYR A 84 18.79 -8.62 -14.51
N LEU A 85 20.11 -8.37 -14.46
CA LEU A 85 21.07 -9.35 -13.93
C LEU A 85 20.82 -9.69 -12.46
N ALA A 86 20.24 -8.77 -11.70
CA ALA A 86 19.88 -9.01 -10.29
C ALA A 86 18.61 -9.89 -10.13
N ASN A 87 17.76 -9.95 -11.14
CA ASN A 87 16.56 -10.81 -11.18
C ASN A 87 16.21 -11.15 -12.63
N THR A 88 16.70 -12.26 -13.12
CA THR A 88 16.48 -12.70 -14.51
C THR A 88 15.18 -13.48 -14.71
N VAL A 89 14.67 -14.11 -13.65
CA VAL A 89 13.54 -15.04 -13.73
C VAL A 89 12.21 -14.30 -13.81
N ASP A 90 11.91 -13.47 -12.81
CA ASP A 90 10.58 -12.89 -12.66
C ASP A 90 10.20 -11.96 -13.84
N PRO A 91 11.10 -11.05 -14.31
CA PRO A 91 10.81 -10.25 -15.50
C PRO A 91 10.60 -11.10 -16.76
N THR A 92 11.39 -12.17 -16.92
CA THR A 92 11.29 -13.06 -18.09
C THR A 92 9.95 -13.78 -18.13
N VAL A 93 9.43 -14.24 -16.97
CA VAL A 93 8.09 -14.82 -16.88
C VAL A 93 7.02 -13.82 -17.34
N ARG A 94 7.09 -12.57 -16.92
CA ARG A 94 6.11 -11.54 -17.33
C ARG A 94 6.27 -11.13 -18.80
N VAL A 95 7.50 -11.09 -19.31
CA VAL A 95 7.79 -10.90 -20.75
C VAL A 95 7.10 -11.98 -21.58
N ASN A 96 7.28 -13.24 -21.23
CA ASN A 96 6.68 -14.38 -21.93
C ASN A 96 5.16 -14.38 -21.80
N TYR A 97 4.64 -14.07 -20.60
CA TYR A 97 3.21 -14.01 -20.34
C TYR A 97 2.49 -12.99 -21.24
N TYR A 98 3.10 -11.83 -21.49
CA TYR A 98 2.50 -10.80 -22.34
C TYR A 98 2.97 -10.84 -23.79
N GLY A 99 3.97 -11.66 -24.13
CA GLY A 99 4.57 -11.67 -25.46
C GLY A 99 5.28 -10.35 -25.79
N ILE A 100 6.09 -9.83 -24.85
CA ILE A 100 6.84 -8.59 -25.05
C ILE A 100 8.02 -8.87 -25.97
N SER A 101 8.05 -8.21 -27.13
CA SER A 101 9.11 -8.34 -28.14
C SER A 101 9.98 -7.10 -28.31
N GLY A 102 9.65 -5.99 -27.66
CA GLY A 102 10.41 -4.73 -27.72
C GLY A 102 10.20 -3.89 -26.47
N VAL A 103 11.13 -2.98 -26.20
CA VAL A 103 11.08 -2.01 -25.09
C VAL A 103 11.34 -0.59 -25.63
N PRO A 104 10.76 0.46 -24.99
CA PRO A 104 9.86 0.38 -23.82
C PRO A 104 8.49 -0.19 -24.20
N ALA A 105 7.88 -0.96 -23.29
CA ALA A 105 6.54 -1.47 -23.43
C ALA A 105 5.74 -1.27 -22.13
N LEU A 106 4.47 -0.93 -22.24
CA LEU A 106 3.59 -0.68 -21.11
C LEU A 106 2.36 -1.56 -21.19
N ARG A 107 2.01 -2.19 -20.07
CA ARG A 107 0.82 -3.03 -19.93
C ARG A 107 -0.05 -2.61 -18.77
N LEU A 108 -1.37 -2.61 -19.00
CA LEU A 108 -2.39 -2.67 -17.97
C LEU A 108 -3.20 -3.95 -18.23
N GLY A 109 -2.73 -5.05 -17.64
CA GLY A 109 -3.21 -6.38 -17.98
C GLY A 109 -3.08 -6.66 -19.48
N ARG A 110 -4.21 -7.05 -20.13
CA ARG A 110 -4.23 -7.35 -21.56
C ARG A 110 -3.95 -6.16 -22.48
N HIS A 111 -4.09 -4.93 -21.96
CA HIS A 111 -3.99 -3.74 -22.77
C HIS A 111 -2.53 -3.29 -22.93
N ALA A 112 -2.09 -3.17 -24.20
CA ALA A 112 -0.84 -2.52 -24.54
C ALA A 112 -1.06 -1.01 -24.64
N LEU A 113 -0.27 -0.24 -23.92
CA LEU A 113 -0.39 1.22 -23.82
C LEU A 113 0.90 1.88 -24.24
N SER A 114 0.81 3.16 -24.61
CA SER A 114 1.99 3.97 -24.88
C SER A 114 2.62 4.45 -23.57
N THR A 115 3.94 4.39 -23.47
CA THR A 115 4.71 5.04 -22.39
C THR A 115 4.64 6.57 -22.45
N GLY A 116 4.28 7.12 -23.61
CA GLY A 116 4.00 8.55 -23.78
C GLY A 116 2.54 8.96 -23.51
N MET A 117 1.73 8.09 -22.86
CA MET A 117 0.36 8.43 -22.54
C MET A 117 0.28 9.66 -21.62
N GLY A 118 -0.74 10.49 -21.83
CA GLY A 118 -1.00 11.69 -21.03
C GLY A 118 -2.01 11.45 -19.91
N GLN A 119 -2.30 12.53 -19.18
CA GLN A 119 -3.22 12.54 -18.03
C GLN A 119 -4.63 12.04 -18.40
N SER A 120 -5.19 12.50 -19.51
CA SER A 120 -6.53 12.09 -19.95
C SER A 120 -6.66 10.59 -20.20
N THR A 121 -5.62 9.98 -20.76
CA THR A 121 -5.56 8.53 -20.98
C THR A 121 -5.50 7.77 -19.64
N LEU A 122 -4.68 8.24 -18.69
CA LEU A 122 -4.62 7.67 -17.36
C LEU A 122 -5.99 7.74 -16.66
N GLU A 123 -6.66 8.88 -16.71
CA GLU A 123 -7.99 9.06 -16.14
C GLU A 123 -9.04 8.15 -16.77
N THR A 124 -9.00 7.99 -18.09
CA THR A 124 -9.88 7.05 -18.78
C THR A 124 -9.70 5.64 -18.24
N TRP A 125 -8.46 5.15 -18.16
CA TRP A 125 -8.19 3.81 -17.63
C TRP A 125 -8.52 3.69 -16.14
N TYR A 126 -8.28 4.74 -15.36
CA TYR A 126 -8.66 4.75 -13.95
C TYR A 126 -10.16 4.56 -13.77
N ASN A 127 -10.97 5.20 -14.59
CA ASN A 127 -12.43 5.12 -14.48
C ASN A 127 -13.02 3.78 -14.98
N VAL A 128 -12.39 3.15 -15.98
CA VAL A 128 -12.93 1.91 -16.57
C VAL A 128 -12.35 0.62 -15.97
N THR A 129 -11.22 0.70 -15.27
CA THR A 129 -10.61 -0.47 -14.63
C THR A 129 -11.42 -0.87 -13.39
N PRO A 130 -11.88 -2.15 -13.30
CA PRO A 130 -12.70 -2.58 -12.19
C PRO A 130 -11.97 -2.48 -10.84
N ALA A 131 -12.72 -2.14 -9.78
CA ALA A 131 -12.25 -2.04 -8.39
C ALA A 131 -13.01 -3.04 -7.48
N ASN A 132 -13.16 -4.29 -7.91
CA ASN A 132 -14.01 -5.29 -7.26
C ASN A 132 -13.28 -6.10 -6.18
N TRP A 133 -12.01 -5.77 -5.89
CA TRP A 133 -11.21 -6.51 -4.92
C TRP A 133 -10.84 -5.64 -3.73
N ILE A 134 -10.93 -6.23 -2.57
CA ILE A 134 -10.49 -5.66 -1.30
C ILE A 134 -9.17 -6.32 -0.93
N TYR A 135 -8.21 -5.50 -0.58
CA TYR A 135 -6.89 -5.88 -0.10
C TYR A 135 -6.78 -5.45 1.36
N ASP A 136 -6.67 -6.41 2.25
CA ASP A 136 -6.49 -6.22 3.69
C ASP A 136 -5.18 -6.91 4.06
N LEU A 137 -4.08 -6.18 3.96
CA LEU A 137 -2.72 -6.72 4.02
C LEU A 137 -1.87 -5.94 5.01
N ASP A 138 -1.13 -6.68 5.81
CA ASP A 138 -0.09 -6.19 6.70
C ASP A 138 1.28 -6.64 6.22
N THR A 139 2.26 -5.76 6.34
CA THR A 139 3.66 -6.11 6.13
C THR A 139 4.46 -5.79 7.39
N ARG A 140 5.11 -6.78 7.96
CA ARG A 140 5.95 -6.65 9.14
C ARG A 140 7.40 -6.98 8.83
N LEU A 141 8.29 -6.03 9.08
CA LEU A 141 9.72 -6.25 8.95
C LEU A 141 10.23 -7.07 10.15
N ILE A 142 11.04 -8.09 9.87
CA ILE A 142 11.53 -9.03 10.87
C ILE A 142 13.04 -9.15 10.71
N GLY A 143 13.79 -9.13 11.83
CA GLY A 143 15.19 -9.53 11.88
C GLY A 143 15.29 -10.98 12.36
N VAL A 144 15.84 -11.85 11.52
CA VAL A 144 16.01 -13.27 11.88
C VAL A 144 17.28 -13.47 12.71
N GLY A 145 18.35 -12.74 12.39
CA GLY A 145 19.62 -12.80 13.14
C GLY A 145 19.74 -11.72 14.20
N ASP A 146 19.31 -10.52 13.89
CA ASP A 146 19.28 -9.35 14.78
C ASP A 146 17.91 -8.67 14.67
N PRO A 147 17.09 -8.65 15.74
CA PRO A 147 15.77 -7.99 15.71
C PRO A 147 15.83 -6.49 15.39
N GLN A 148 17.00 -5.85 15.53
CA GLN A 148 17.22 -4.44 15.23
C GLN A 148 17.55 -4.20 13.74
N VAL A 149 17.93 -5.25 13.00
CA VAL A 149 18.30 -5.18 11.58
C VAL A 149 17.37 -6.10 10.78
N PRO A 150 16.27 -5.58 10.23
CA PRO A 150 15.34 -6.40 9.45
C PRO A 150 16.03 -7.00 8.22
N ASP A 151 15.89 -8.30 8.05
CA ASP A 151 16.36 -9.06 6.88
C ASP A 151 15.23 -9.78 6.15
N SER A 152 14.04 -9.79 6.72
CA SER A 152 12.87 -10.47 6.20
C SER A 152 11.61 -9.61 6.31
N VAL A 153 10.64 -9.93 5.48
CA VAL A 153 9.28 -9.39 5.59
C VAL A 153 8.28 -10.52 5.77
N GLU A 154 7.38 -10.36 6.72
CA GLU A 154 6.17 -11.17 6.86
C GLU A 154 5.00 -10.41 6.26
N ILE A 155 4.28 -11.08 5.37
CA ILE A 155 3.09 -10.55 4.70
C ILE A 155 1.90 -11.39 5.15
N THR A 156 0.92 -10.75 5.77
CA THR A 156 -0.28 -11.40 6.29
C THR A 156 -1.52 -10.63 5.89
N GLY A 157 -2.68 -11.28 5.99
CA GLY A 157 -3.95 -10.62 5.75
C GLY A 157 -4.89 -11.42 4.88
N SER A 158 -5.75 -10.74 4.14
CA SER A 158 -6.73 -11.37 3.27
C SER A 158 -7.04 -10.55 2.01
N VAL A 159 -7.48 -11.26 0.97
CA VAL A 159 -7.95 -10.66 -0.27
C VAL A 159 -9.27 -11.31 -0.65
N TYR A 160 -10.28 -10.51 -0.97
CA TYR A 160 -11.60 -11.00 -1.33
C TYR A 160 -12.29 -10.11 -2.37
N SER A 161 -13.25 -10.71 -3.09
CA SER A 161 -14.00 -10.03 -4.15
C SER A 161 -15.32 -9.47 -3.65
N LEU A 162 -15.70 -8.30 -4.14
CA LEU A 162 -17.04 -7.70 -3.98
C LEU A 162 -18.07 -8.26 -5.00
N ALA A 163 -17.60 -9.03 -5.97
CA ALA A 163 -18.42 -9.69 -6.98
C ALA A 163 -18.10 -11.18 -6.99
N THR A 164 -18.93 -12.00 -7.63
CA THR A 164 -18.61 -13.43 -7.82
C THR A 164 -17.35 -13.56 -8.66
N PRO A 165 -16.21 -13.99 -8.09
CA PRO A 165 -14.97 -14.10 -8.82
C PRO A 165 -14.93 -15.35 -9.68
N ASP A 166 -14.17 -15.28 -10.77
CA ASP A 166 -13.80 -16.41 -11.59
C ASP A 166 -12.64 -17.17 -10.94
N SER A 167 -12.67 -18.51 -10.97
CA SER A 167 -11.61 -19.38 -10.45
C SER A 167 -10.24 -19.20 -11.13
N THR A 168 -10.21 -18.50 -12.27
CA THR A 168 -8.98 -18.19 -13.00
C THR A 168 -8.27 -16.94 -12.47
N ASN A 169 -8.82 -16.29 -11.45
CA ASN A 169 -8.19 -15.10 -10.85
C ASN A 169 -7.00 -15.46 -9.97
N ARG A 170 -5.95 -14.67 -10.08
CA ARG A 170 -4.72 -14.75 -9.27
C ARG A 170 -4.38 -13.38 -8.70
N LEU A 171 -4.03 -13.36 -7.43
CA LEU A 171 -3.34 -12.22 -6.83
C LEU A 171 -1.88 -12.26 -7.25
N VAL A 172 -1.45 -11.27 -7.99
CA VAL A 172 -0.06 -11.09 -8.43
C VAL A 172 0.56 -10.03 -7.54
N LEU A 173 1.61 -10.41 -6.81
CA LEU A 173 2.32 -9.51 -5.90
C LEU A 173 3.74 -9.26 -6.40
N PHE A 174 4.16 -8.02 -6.33
CA PHE A 174 5.48 -7.55 -6.69
C PHE A 174 6.14 -6.87 -5.50
N LEU A 175 7.33 -7.31 -5.15
CA LEU A 175 8.24 -6.55 -4.31
C LEU A 175 9.08 -5.67 -5.23
N ALA A 176 8.94 -4.37 -5.09
CA ALA A 176 9.63 -3.40 -5.93
C ALA A 176 10.46 -2.43 -5.08
N GLU A 177 11.63 -2.05 -5.57
CA GLU A 177 12.47 -1.03 -4.94
C GLU A 177 12.39 0.27 -5.71
N ASP A 178 12.00 1.33 -5.01
CA ASP A 178 11.91 2.66 -5.60
C ASP A 178 13.24 3.39 -5.54
N SER A 179 13.42 4.31 -6.51
CA SER A 179 14.50 5.31 -6.53
C SER A 179 15.90 4.70 -6.45
N ILE A 180 16.15 3.58 -7.15
CA ILE A 180 17.51 3.05 -7.28
C ILE A 180 18.35 4.05 -8.06
N TYR A 181 19.41 4.51 -7.44
CA TYR A 181 20.31 5.49 -8.02
C TYR A 181 21.71 4.91 -8.26
N TYR A 182 22.21 5.08 -9.48
CA TYR A 182 23.57 4.74 -9.86
C TYR A 182 24.40 6.03 -10.02
N PRO A 183 25.30 6.34 -9.07
CA PRO A 183 26.22 7.47 -9.22
C PRO A 183 27.09 7.34 -10.47
N PRO A 184 27.62 8.45 -11.00
CA PRO A 184 28.58 8.38 -12.10
C PRO A 184 29.78 7.49 -11.77
N PRO A 185 30.41 6.85 -12.80
CA PRO A 185 31.65 6.09 -12.63
C PRO A 185 32.71 6.94 -11.93
N GLY A 186 33.44 6.31 -11.00
CA GLY A 186 34.47 6.97 -10.19
C GLY A 186 33.98 7.56 -8.86
N GLN A 187 32.65 7.56 -8.60
CA GLN A 187 32.08 7.89 -7.28
C GLN A 187 31.80 6.61 -6.47
N PRO A 188 31.76 6.69 -5.11
CA PRO A 188 31.37 5.55 -4.27
C PRO A 188 30.01 5.00 -4.69
N GLY A 189 29.94 3.68 -4.95
CA GLY A 189 28.74 3.02 -5.47
C GLY A 189 28.45 3.32 -6.95
N GLY A 190 29.31 4.06 -7.62
CA GLY A 190 29.21 4.38 -9.04
C GLY A 190 29.40 3.17 -9.92
N GLY A 191 28.66 3.11 -11.01
CA GLY A 191 28.69 2.05 -11.98
C GLY A 191 27.79 2.38 -13.16
N LEU A 192 27.86 1.52 -14.18
CA LEU A 192 26.96 1.63 -15.33
C LEU A 192 25.84 0.60 -15.14
N PRO A 193 24.60 1.04 -14.86
CA PRO A 193 23.44 0.15 -14.84
C PRO A 193 23.18 -0.45 -16.22
N GLY A 194 23.55 0.29 -17.26
CA GLY A 194 23.50 0.07 -18.68
C GLY A 194 24.16 1.25 -19.38
N ASN A 195 23.93 1.45 -20.66
CA ASN A 195 24.60 2.48 -21.46
C ASN A 195 23.66 3.56 -22.04
N ASN A 196 22.39 3.61 -21.62
CA ASN A 196 21.43 4.59 -22.13
C ASN A 196 21.48 5.96 -21.41
N GLY A 197 22.30 6.07 -20.36
CA GLY A 197 22.50 7.32 -19.60
C GLY A 197 21.52 7.53 -18.42
N GLU A 198 20.53 6.67 -18.24
CA GLU A 198 19.65 6.73 -17.07
C GLU A 198 20.42 6.40 -15.78
N LYS A 199 20.13 7.13 -14.70
CA LYS A 199 20.80 6.96 -13.39
C LYS A 199 19.81 6.67 -12.27
N LEU A 200 18.55 6.99 -12.45
CA LEU A 200 17.49 6.84 -11.44
C LEU A 200 16.41 5.91 -11.98
N PHE A 201 16.20 4.81 -11.29
CA PHE A 201 15.27 3.76 -11.66
C PHE A 201 14.23 3.57 -10.56
N PRO A 202 12.99 4.06 -10.76
CA PRO A 202 11.91 3.91 -9.77
C PRO A 202 11.21 2.58 -9.90
N MET A 203 10.72 2.05 -8.78
CA MET A 203 9.83 0.88 -8.70
C MET A 203 10.35 -0.34 -9.49
N VAL A 204 11.63 -0.63 -9.37
CA VAL A 204 12.27 -1.79 -10.04
C VAL A 204 11.82 -3.08 -9.38
N LEU A 205 11.34 -4.04 -10.16
CA LEU A 205 10.96 -5.36 -9.67
C LEU A 205 12.16 -6.06 -9.01
N ARG A 206 12.01 -6.41 -7.74
CA ARG A 206 12.96 -7.20 -6.98
C ARG A 206 12.56 -8.66 -6.88
N LYS A 207 11.25 -8.93 -6.70
CA LYS A 207 10.72 -10.29 -6.63
C LYS A 207 9.22 -10.34 -6.89
N MET A 208 8.74 -11.39 -7.51
CA MET A 208 7.32 -11.77 -7.50
C MET A 208 7.04 -12.69 -6.31
N LEU A 209 5.97 -12.43 -5.57
CA LEU A 209 5.67 -13.10 -4.32
C LEU A 209 4.32 -13.84 -4.36
N PRO A 210 4.21 -14.99 -3.71
CA PRO A 210 5.32 -15.81 -3.17
C PRO A 210 6.19 -16.37 -4.28
N ASP A 211 5.66 -16.48 -5.49
CA ASP A 211 6.31 -16.94 -6.72
C ASP A 211 5.68 -16.29 -7.98
N THR A 212 6.13 -16.69 -9.15
CA THR A 212 5.67 -16.12 -10.44
C THR A 212 4.27 -16.55 -10.88
N ASN A 213 3.65 -17.56 -10.21
CA ASN A 213 2.29 -18.00 -10.52
C ASN A 213 1.24 -17.14 -9.81
N GLY A 214 1.64 -16.42 -8.76
CA GLY A 214 0.75 -15.69 -7.89
C GLY A 214 -0.10 -16.60 -6.99
N ILE A 215 -0.99 -16.02 -6.24
CA ILE A 215 -1.85 -16.72 -5.28
C ILE A 215 -3.23 -16.91 -5.91
N THR A 216 -3.75 -18.14 -5.90
CA THR A 216 -5.14 -18.40 -6.29
C THR A 216 -6.05 -17.66 -5.33
N VAL A 217 -6.91 -16.79 -5.86
CA VAL A 217 -7.92 -16.12 -5.05
C VAL A 217 -9.27 -16.84 -5.27
N GLY A 218 -9.94 -17.10 -4.13
CA GLY A 218 -11.11 -17.97 -4.12
C GLY A 218 -12.25 -17.50 -5.01
N SER A 219 -13.06 -18.46 -5.45
CA SER A 219 -14.34 -18.19 -6.10
C SER A 219 -15.40 -18.00 -5.01
N GLY A 220 -15.99 -16.82 -4.91
CA GLY A 220 -17.03 -16.50 -3.94
C GLY A 220 -16.62 -15.39 -2.97
N ALA A 221 -17.52 -15.12 -2.02
CA ALA A 221 -17.30 -14.08 -1.00
C ALA A 221 -16.31 -14.49 0.12
N VAL A 222 -15.71 -15.69 0.03
CA VAL A 222 -14.78 -16.19 1.03
C VAL A 222 -13.42 -15.51 0.84
N PRO A 223 -12.88 -14.83 1.87
CA PRO A 223 -11.55 -14.26 1.81
C PRO A 223 -10.47 -15.31 1.56
N THR A 224 -9.55 -15.01 0.68
CA THR A 224 -8.30 -15.77 0.56
C THR A 224 -7.31 -15.25 1.59
N THR A 225 -6.94 -16.08 2.55
CA THR A 225 -5.94 -15.74 3.57
C THR A 225 -4.56 -15.70 2.93
N ILE A 226 -3.81 -14.66 3.24
CA ILE A 226 -2.42 -14.45 2.85
C ILE A 226 -1.54 -14.60 4.09
N GLY A 227 -0.50 -15.44 4.01
CA GLY A 227 0.43 -15.60 5.13
C GLY A 227 1.71 -16.27 4.66
N PHE A 228 2.77 -15.49 4.50
CA PHE A 228 4.11 -16.02 4.18
C PHE A 228 5.21 -15.04 4.59
N LYS A 229 6.45 -15.55 4.66
CA LYS A 229 7.65 -14.77 4.93
C LYS A 229 8.58 -14.82 3.73
N TYR A 230 9.29 -13.74 3.52
CA TYR A 230 10.29 -13.64 2.45
C TYR A 230 11.58 -12.98 2.96
N LEU A 231 12.71 -13.61 2.68
CA LEU A 231 14.04 -13.09 3.00
C LEU A 231 14.41 -11.98 2.01
N LEU A 232 14.70 -10.80 2.50
CA LEU A 232 15.05 -9.63 1.68
C LEU A 232 16.50 -9.74 1.19
N GLY A 233 16.76 -9.20 0.03
CA GLY A 233 18.12 -9.10 -0.49
C GLY A 233 18.98 -8.12 0.32
N ASN A 234 20.15 -8.53 0.73
CA ASN A 234 21.06 -7.73 1.57
C ASN A 234 21.55 -6.41 0.95
N ARG A 235 21.32 -6.19 -0.34
CA ARG A 235 21.66 -4.95 -1.08
C ARG A 235 20.44 -4.05 -1.30
N TRP A 236 19.25 -4.45 -0.85
CA TRP A 236 18.05 -3.68 -1.04
C TRP A 236 17.91 -2.64 0.06
N ARG A 237 17.44 -1.47 -0.32
CA ARG A 237 17.17 -0.40 0.66
C ARG A 237 15.76 -0.56 1.20
N ILE A 238 15.63 -1.10 2.39
CA ILE A 238 14.34 -1.50 3.00
C ILE A 238 13.34 -0.34 3.00
N GLN A 239 13.79 0.87 3.28
CA GLN A 239 12.93 2.07 3.31
C GLN A 239 12.37 2.45 1.94
N HIS A 240 12.92 1.88 0.87
CA HIS A 240 12.49 2.08 -0.51
C HIS A 240 11.75 0.87 -1.10
N LEU A 241 11.47 -0.15 -0.27
CA LEU A 241 10.75 -1.34 -0.72
C LEU A 241 9.25 -1.15 -0.58
N TYR A 242 8.55 -1.53 -1.61
CA TYR A 242 7.09 -1.52 -1.70
C TYR A 242 6.58 -2.89 -2.10
N LEU A 243 5.54 -3.33 -1.41
CA LEU A 243 4.66 -4.39 -1.90
C LEU A 243 3.59 -3.73 -2.76
N THR A 244 3.44 -4.17 -3.99
CA THR A 244 2.36 -3.73 -4.89
C THR A 244 1.79 -4.92 -5.63
N GLY A 245 0.56 -4.82 -6.09
CA GLY A 245 -0.06 -5.93 -6.77
C GLY A 245 -1.48 -5.64 -7.20
N PHE A 246 -2.04 -6.62 -7.88
CA PHE A 246 -3.42 -6.60 -8.38
C PHE A 246 -3.94 -8.03 -8.51
N VAL A 247 -5.25 -8.15 -8.62
CA VAL A 247 -5.85 -9.41 -9.07
C VAL A 247 -5.96 -9.40 -10.59
N GLN A 248 -5.50 -10.49 -11.20
CA GLN A 248 -5.49 -10.71 -12.64
C GLN A 248 -6.21 -12.01 -13.01
N ASN A 249 -7.11 -11.95 -13.99
CA ASN A 249 -7.65 -13.13 -14.63
C ASN A 249 -6.58 -13.72 -15.56
N THR A 250 -6.20 -14.98 -15.35
CA THR A 250 -5.09 -15.61 -16.09
C THR A 250 -5.43 -15.93 -17.54
N VAL A 251 -6.70 -16.10 -17.87
CA VAL A 251 -7.18 -16.40 -19.22
C VAL A 251 -7.33 -15.14 -20.06
N THR A 252 -8.10 -14.17 -19.56
CA THR A 252 -8.36 -12.91 -20.29
C THR A 252 -7.27 -11.89 -20.14
N LYS A 253 -6.37 -12.09 -19.16
CA LYS A 253 -5.33 -11.14 -18.72
C LYS A 253 -5.89 -9.80 -18.22
N GLN A 254 -7.19 -9.71 -17.97
CA GLN A 254 -7.79 -8.53 -17.37
C GLN A 254 -7.27 -8.35 -15.95
N VAL A 255 -6.99 -7.10 -15.58
CA VAL A 255 -6.59 -6.72 -14.21
C VAL A 255 -7.67 -5.89 -13.56
N HIS A 256 -7.70 -5.94 -12.25
CA HIS A 256 -8.46 -5.03 -11.40
C HIS A 256 -7.54 -3.95 -10.85
N LYS A 257 -8.11 -2.87 -10.32
CA LYS A 257 -7.34 -1.91 -9.53
C LYS A 257 -6.65 -2.63 -8.39
N GLY A 258 -5.44 -2.26 -8.14
CA GLY A 258 -4.57 -2.86 -7.14
C GLY A 258 -4.21 -1.90 -6.02
N PHE A 259 -3.03 -2.10 -5.47
CA PHE A 259 -2.53 -1.34 -4.34
C PHE A 259 -1.02 -1.13 -4.43
N LYS A 260 -0.51 -0.20 -3.61
CA LYS A 260 0.90 0.01 -3.33
C LYS A 260 1.07 0.25 -1.84
N LEU A 261 1.93 -0.51 -1.20
CA LEU A 261 2.16 -0.50 0.24
C LEU A 261 3.67 -0.47 0.52
N GLN A 262 4.14 0.53 1.24
CA GLN A 262 5.52 0.53 1.71
C GLN A 262 5.71 -0.54 2.78
N LEU A 263 6.83 -1.29 2.73
CA LEU A 263 7.08 -2.35 3.71
C LEU A 263 7.13 -1.81 5.15
N GLY A 264 6.59 -2.59 6.07
CA GLY A 264 6.43 -2.21 7.47
C GLY A 264 5.13 -1.48 7.78
N ASN A 265 4.23 -1.37 6.80
CA ASN A 265 2.92 -0.76 6.94
C ASN A 265 1.80 -1.74 6.60
N SER A 266 0.57 -1.28 6.79
CA SER A 266 -0.66 -2.01 6.51
C SER A 266 -1.48 -1.28 5.46
N ILE A 267 -2.26 -2.02 4.70
CA ILE A 267 -3.28 -1.50 3.81
C ILE A 267 -4.60 -2.19 4.11
N HIS A 268 -5.59 -1.38 4.41
CA HIS A 268 -6.96 -1.82 4.64
C HIS A 268 -7.82 -1.05 3.65
N THR A 269 -8.20 -1.70 2.54
CA THR A 269 -9.07 -1.05 1.57
C THR A 269 -10.48 -0.95 2.13
N SER A 270 -10.89 0.25 2.48
CA SER A 270 -12.30 0.57 2.70
C SER A 270 -12.89 1.24 1.46
N VAL A 271 -14.16 1.00 1.20
CA VAL A 271 -14.93 1.88 0.32
C VAL A 271 -15.22 3.12 1.15
N GLU A 272 -14.55 4.22 0.85
CA GLU A 272 -14.59 5.50 1.55
C GLU A 272 -14.04 5.46 2.98
N ASP A 273 -12.81 5.94 3.14
CA ASP A 273 -12.38 6.60 4.37
C ASP A 273 -11.55 7.84 4.02
N GLU A 274 -12.23 8.95 3.86
CA GLU A 274 -11.72 10.24 4.31
C GLU A 274 -12.05 10.34 5.79
N ALA A 275 -11.05 10.18 6.62
CA ALA A 275 -10.85 10.86 7.88
C ALA A 275 -10.09 10.01 8.92
N LEU A 276 -8.80 10.28 9.01
CA LEU A 276 -8.08 10.51 10.25
C LEU A 276 -8.62 9.80 11.51
N ASN A 277 -7.94 8.72 11.91
CA ASN A 277 -7.68 8.61 13.35
C ASN A 277 -6.45 7.74 13.63
N SER A 278 -5.53 8.31 14.33
CA SER A 278 -4.26 7.70 14.78
C SER A 278 -4.43 6.55 15.79
N ASN A 279 -5.62 5.96 15.88
CA ASN A 279 -5.92 4.86 16.77
C ASN A 279 -7.09 4.04 16.21
N PRO A 280 -6.82 2.98 15.41
CA PRO A 280 -7.86 2.23 14.69
C PRO A 280 -8.75 1.44 15.64
N LEU A 281 -10.04 1.32 15.29
CA LEU A 281 -10.94 0.35 15.86
C LEU A 281 -10.43 -1.07 15.57
N LYS A 282 -10.25 -1.90 16.61
CA LYS A 282 -9.93 -3.31 16.43
C LYS A 282 -11.19 -4.15 16.46
N VAL A 283 -11.31 -5.09 15.55
CA VAL A 283 -12.43 -6.02 15.45
C VAL A 283 -11.88 -7.44 15.33
N TYR A 284 -12.20 -8.30 16.29
CA TYR A 284 -11.73 -9.69 16.31
C TYR A 284 -12.68 -10.66 17.01
N PRO A 285 -12.77 -11.92 16.56
CA PRO A 285 -12.22 -12.43 15.31
C PRO A 285 -12.88 -11.79 14.09
N ASN A 286 -12.14 -11.66 13.00
CA ASN A 286 -12.67 -11.25 11.71
C ASN A 286 -11.85 -11.99 10.62
N PRO A 287 -12.40 -12.96 9.90
CA PRO A 287 -13.82 -13.39 9.86
C PRO A 287 -14.37 -13.94 11.19
N THR A 288 -15.69 -13.91 11.32
CA THR A 288 -16.42 -14.43 12.47
C THR A 288 -17.62 -15.27 12.06
N SER A 289 -17.95 -16.32 12.86
CA SER A 289 -19.13 -17.16 12.64
C SER A 289 -20.31 -16.80 13.53
N GLU A 290 -20.07 -16.30 14.75
CA GLU A 290 -21.12 -16.02 15.73
C GLU A 290 -21.05 -14.62 16.29
N SER A 291 -19.90 -14.25 16.87
CA SER A 291 -19.70 -12.93 17.48
C SER A 291 -18.33 -12.34 17.20
N CYS A 292 -18.17 -11.04 17.33
CA CYS A 292 -16.88 -10.38 17.31
C CYS A 292 -16.77 -9.31 18.40
N ILE A 293 -15.55 -9.06 18.84
CA ILE A 293 -15.24 -8.03 19.82
C ILE A 293 -14.74 -6.78 19.11
N LEU A 294 -15.31 -5.65 19.45
CA LEU A 294 -14.84 -4.32 19.07
C LEU A 294 -14.01 -3.75 20.19
N GLU A 295 -12.78 -3.40 19.94
CA GLU A 295 -11.95 -2.66 20.89
C GLU A 295 -11.76 -1.23 20.40
N ILE A 296 -12.39 -0.29 21.12
CA ILE A 296 -12.39 1.13 20.77
C ILE A 296 -11.20 1.79 21.45
N PRO A 297 -10.49 2.70 20.78
CA PRO A 297 -9.34 3.38 21.36
C PRO A 297 -9.68 4.10 22.67
N SER A 298 -8.81 4.00 23.66
CA SER A 298 -9.00 4.36 25.07
C SER A 298 -9.33 5.84 25.39
N LYS A 299 -9.38 6.72 24.39
CA LYS A 299 -9.76 8.14 24.57
C LYS A 299 -11.28 8.39 24.53
N ALA A 300 -12.08 7.40 24.15
CA ALA A 300 -13.52 7.51 24.06
C ALA A 300 -14.17 6.45 24.93
N ALA A 301 -14.43 6.75 26.21
CA ALA A 301 -15.22 5.86 27.05
C ALA A 301 -16.63 5.70 26.45
N MET A 302 -17.05 4.46 26.18
CA MET A 302 -18.41 4.18 25.71
C MET A 302 -19.37 4.09 26.88
N SER A 303 -20.37 4.95 26.90
CA SER A 303 -21.59 4.72 27.67
C SER A 303 -22.72 4.34 26.71
N ASN A 304 -23.64 3.49 27.16
CA ASN A 304 -24.76 2.96 26.33
C ASN A 304 -25.61 4.01 25.63
N ALA A 305 -25.58 5.25 26.12
CA ALA A 305 -26.43 6.34 25.62
C ALA A 305 -25.80 7.19 24.52
N GLU A 306 -24.49 7.00 24.21
CA GLU A 306 -23.73 7.96 23.41
C GLU A 306 -23.34 7.43 22.04
N TRP A 307 -23.45 6.11 21.80
CA TRP A 307 -22.93 5.48 20.59
C TRP A 307 -24.01 4.77 19.79
N THR A 308 -23.99 5.00 18.50
CA THR A 308 -24.82 4.27 17.54
C THR A 308 -23.94 3.29 16.79
N ILE A 309 -24.30 2.01 16.81
CA ILE A 309 -23.63 0.94 16.10
C ILE A 309 -24.54 0.45 14.99
N GLN A 310 -24.06 0.50 13.76
CA GLN A 310 -24.79 0.09 12.57
C GLN A 310 -23.99 -0.92 11.77
N LEU A 311 -24.67 -1.92 11.24
CA LEU A 311 -24.12 -2.86 10.25
C LEU A 311 -24.90 -2.73 8.94
N THR A 312 -24.18 -2.49 7.86
CA THR A 312 -24.73 -2.41 6.51
C THR A 312 -24.21 -3.58 5.69
N ALA A 313 -25.12 -4.43 5.24
CA ALA A 313 -24.76 -5.52 4.32
C ALA A 313 -24.38 -4.94 2.95
N LEU A 314 -23.12 -5.06 2.56
CA LEU A 314 -22.60 -4.44 1.33
C LEU A 314 -23.20 -5.05 0.06
N GLN A 315 -23.64 -6.30 0.12
CA GLN A 315 -24.25 -7.00 -1.02
C GLN A 315 -25.71 -6.62 -1.26
N ARG A 316 -26.45 -6.18 -0.22
CA ARG A 316 -27.90 -5.91 -0.29
C ARG A 316 -28.27 -4.47 0.00
N ARG A 317 -27.31 -3.62 0.36
CA ARG A 317 -27.50 -2.23 0.79
C ARG A 317 -28.55 -2.08 1.91
N THR A 318 -28.70 -3.10 2.75
CA THR A 318 -29.60 -3.07 3.91
C THR A 318 -28.82 -2.73 5.15
N THR A 319 -29.24 -1.70 5.86
CA THR A 319 -28.65 -1.29 7.14
C THR A 319 -29.45 -1.89 8.29
N GLN A 320 -28.77 -2.49 9.27
CA GLN A 320 -29.37 -2.98 10.49
C GLN A 320 -28.79 -2.21 11.69
N ILE A 321 -29.64 -1.82 12.61
CA ILE A 321 -29.24 -1.21 13.90
C ILE A 321 -29.22 -2.32 14.94
N LEU A 322 -28.05 -2.56 15.56
CA LEU A 322 -27.82 -3.69 16.46
C LEU A 322 -28.13 -3.41 17.92
N ALA A 323 -29.20 -2.69 18.23
CA ALA A 323 -29.49 -2.27 19.60
C ALA A 323 -29.60 -3.44 20.62
N ASN A 324 -30.07 -4.62 20.17
CA ASN A 324 -30.32 -5.79 21.05
C ASN A 324 -29.25 -6.89 20.93
N GLN A 325 -28.18 -6.67 20.19
CA GLN A 325 -27.12 -7.65 19.90
C GLN A 325 -25.74 -7.18 20.41
N ILE A 326 -25.75 -6.27 21.39
CA ILE A 326 -24.54 -5.60 21.88
C ILE A 326 -24.38 -5.90 23.35
N THR A 327 -23.23 -6.47 23.71
CA THR A 327 -22.82 -6.66 25.10
C THR A 327 -21.57 -5.84 25.41
N PHE A 328 -21.61 -5.03 26.45
CA PHE A 328 -20.47 -4.21 26.86
C PHE A 328 -19.58 -4.96 27.84
N HIS A 329 -18.29 -5.01 27.55
CA HIS A 329 -17.24 -5.60 28.41
C HIS A 329 -16.27 -4.50 28.90
N GLY A 330 -16.77 -3.58 29.75
CA GLY A 330 -16.00 -2.43 30.25
C GLY A 330 -16.08 -1.20 29.37
N ALA A 331 -15.15 -0.27 29.57
CA ALA A 331 -15.25 1.08 28.98
C ALA A 331 -14.93 1.16 27.48
N ASN A 332 -14.25 0.15 26.92
CA ASN A 332 -13.73 0.21 25.55
C ASN A 332 -13.87 -1.08 24.75
N LYS A 333 -14.57 -2.09 25.29
CA LYS A 333 -14.81 -3.36 24.59
C LYS A 333 -16.30 -3.64 24.47
N VAL A 334 -16.70 -3.98 23.26
CA VAL A 334 -18.09 -4.30 22.92
C VAL A 334 -18.10 -5.60 22.14
N GLU A 335 -18.93 -6.54 22.54
CA GLU A 335 -19.21 -7.75 21.79
C GLU A 335 -20.47 -7.56 20.96
N LEU A 336 -20.37 -7.88 19.68
CA LEU A 336 -21.49 -7.92 18.74
C LEU A 336 -21.88 -9.38 18.49
N ASP A 337 -23.11 -9.72 18.74
CA ASP A 337 -23.73 -10.98 18.33
C ASP A 337 -24.20 -10.86 16.88
N LEU A 338 -23.59 -11.65 16.00
CA LEU A 338 -23.85 -11.68 14.57
C LEU A 338 -24.49 -13.00 14.13
N SER A 339 -24.89 -13.87 15.07
CA SER A 339 -25.43 -15.20 14.82
C SER A 339 -26.65 -15.20 13.87
N ASN A 340 -27.47 -14.16 13.94
CA ASN A 340 -28.68 -14.00 13.11
C ASN A 340 -28.42 -13.38 11.73
N LEU A 341 -27.16 -13.05 11.40
CA LEU A 341 -26.81 -12.49 10.10
C LEU A 341 -26.48 -13.58 9.11
N SER A 342 -26.86 -13.36 7.86
CA SER A 342 -26.42 -14.20 6.74
C SER A 342 -24.93 -14.07 6.53
N GLU A 343 -24.31 -15.11 5.95
CA GLU A 343 -22.94 -15.01 5.46
C GLU A 343 -22.78 -13.82 4.50
N GLY A 344 -21.69 -13.08 4.66
CA GLY A 344 -21.41 -11.94 3.80
C GLY A 344 -20.51 -10.89 4.44
N LEU A 345 -20.26 -9.86 3.65
CA LEU A 345 -19.47 -8.71 4.06
C LEU A 345 -20.38 -7.60 4.56
N TYR A 346 -20.05 -7.09 5.74
CA TYR A 346 -20.78 -6.03 6.41
C TYR A 346 -19.87 -4.84 6.69
N GLN A 347 -20.39 -3.63 6.48
CA GLN A 347 -19.76 -2.40 6.93
C GLN A 347 -20.30 -2.10 8.34
N LEU A 348 -19.41 -2.15 9.32
CA LEU A 348 -19.66 -1.66 10.67
C LEU A 348 -19.40 -0.16 10.70
N THR A 349 -20.32 0.60 11.26
CA THR A 349 -20.15 2.02 11.57
C THR A 349 -20.51 2.26 13.02
N ILE A 350 -19.60 2.87 13.76
CA ILE A 350 -19.79 3.26 15.16
C ILE A 350 -19.68 4.78 15.21
N SER A 351 -20.73 5.46 15.61
CA SER A 351 -20.72 6.92 15.67
C SER A 351 -21.20 7.45 17.02
N SER A 352 -20.60 8.54 17.48
CA SER A 352 -21.04 9.31 18.64
C SER A 352 -21.23 10.75 18.25
N THR A 353 -22.42 11.27 18.52
CA THR A 353 -22.76 12.68 18.30
C THR A 353 -22.08 13.60 19.31
N GLN A 354 -21.84 13.14 20.53
CA GLN A 354 -21.16 13.91 21.58
C GLN A 354 -19.65 13.99 21.33
N ALA A 355 -19.02 12.86 21.00
CA ALA A 355 -17.59 12.81 20.70
C ALA A 355 -17.25 13.35 19.31
N ARG A 356 -18.22 13.60 18.44
CA ARG A 356 -18.05 13.97 17.02
C ARG A 356 -17.10 13.04 16.29
N THR A 357 -17.20 11.74 16.58
CA THR A 357 -16.28 10.72 16.08
C THR A 357 -17.08 9.60 15.43
N THR A 358 -16.58 9.12 14.30
CA THR A 358 -17.12 7.95 13.61
C THR A 358 -15.97 6.98 13.36
N TYR A 359 -16.19 5.73 13.73
CA TYR A 359 -15.29 4.61 13.37
C TYR A 359 -16.00 3.73 12.35
N SER A 360 -15.23 3.22 11.43
CA SER A 360 -15.73 2.33 10.40
C SER A 360 -14.83 1.12 10.27
N HIS A 361 -15.41 -0.08 10.16
CA HIS A 361 -14.67 -1.32 9.98
C HIS A 361 -15.48 -2.31 9.16
N LYS A 362 -14.83 -3.24 8.48
CA LYS A 362 -15.52 -4.30 7.74
C LYS A 362 -15.51 -5.59 8.53
N ILE A 363 -16.66 -6.23 8.61
CA ILE A 363 -16.82 -7.53 9.27
C ILE A 363 -17.21 -8.55 8.20
N PHE A 364 -16.52 -9.66 8.20
CA PHE A 364 -16.87 -10.80 7.39
C PHE A 364 -17.53 -11.89 8.24
N LYS A 365 -18.82 -12.13 7.99
CA LYS A 365 -19.61 -13.16 8.65
C LYS A 365 -19.54 -14.45 7.81
N THR A 366 -19.16 -15.54 8.44
CA THR A 366 -19.14 -16.88 7.84
C THR A 366 -20.18 -17.77 8.50
N ASN A 367 -20.63 -18.80 7.80
CA ASN A 367 -21.38 -19.91 8.36
C ASN A 367 -20.42 -21.10 8.48
N LEU A 368 -19.73 -21.21 9.61
CA LEU A 368 -18.95 -22.41 9.96
C LEU A 368 -19.83 -23.37 10.76
#